data_e8f3acfcfac6bb1d5dea4e0a165e3438
#
_entry.id   e8f3acfcfac6bb1d5dea4e0a165e3438
#
_cell.length_a   1.000
_cell.length_b   1.000
_cell.length_c   1.000
_cell.angle_alpha   90.00
_cell.angle_beta   90.00
_cell.angle_gamma   90.00
#
_symmetry.space_group_name_H-M   'P 1'
#
loop_
_entity.id
_entity.type
_entity.pdbx_description
1 polymer ?
#
loop_
_entity_poly.entity_id
_entity_poly.type
_entity_poly.pdbx_seq_one_letter_code
_entity_poly.pdbx_strand_id
1 'polypeptide(L)'
;MPANGPTGFFVLLQPSGVLLLRGELDLATVQDLQDAIDEILVPGEPLILDLAQLTFLETSAIHCLIRNGAKSGRPVVLRNASATVRRILDRADRQSHAWTFDQDGSDPAFAD
;
A
#
# COMPACT_ATOMS: atom_id res chain seq x y z
N MET A 1 -5.34 24.15 -1.96
CA MET A 1 -4.65 23.89 -1.72
C MET A 1 -4.47 22.83 -1.36
N PRO A 2 -4.13 22.55 -1.84
CA PRO A 2 -4.17 21.30 -1.43
C PRO A 2 -3.50 21.18 -0.19
N ALA A 3 -4.08 20.46 0.60
CA ALA A 3 -3.56 20.23 1.88
C ALA A 3 -2.22 19.58 1.83
N ASN A 4 -1.90 18.99 0.73
CA ASN A 4 -0.74 18.13 0.70
C ASN A 4 0.57 18.86 0.61
N GLY A 5 0.62 19.97 -0.04
CA GLY A 5 1.87 20.66 -0.20
C GLY A 5 2.88 19.86 -1.02
N PRO A 6 4.16 20.28 -0.96
CA PRO A 6 5.17 19.68 -1.83
C PRO A 6 5.49 18.23 -1.54
N THR A 7 5.33 17.80 -0.30
CA THR A 7 5.61 16.44 0.08
C THR A 7 4.33 15.67 0.33
N GLY A 8 3.24 16.13 -0.27
CA GLY A 8 1.95 15.58 0.01
C GLY A 8 1.82 14.13 -0.36
N PHE A 9 0.80 13.53 0.22
CA PHE A 9 0.45 12.15 -0.04
C PHE A 9 -0.88 12.11 -0.78
N PHE A 10 -0.96 11.24 -1.78
CA PHE A 10 -2.17 11.07 -2.57
C PHE A 10 -2.52 9.60 -2.67
N VAL A 11 -3.81 9.33 -2.66
CA VAL A 11 -4.35 8.00 -2.95
C VAL A 11 -5.28 8.15 -4.13
N LEU A 12 -5.06 7.36 -5.17
CA LEU A 12 -5.89 7.40 -6.36
C LEU A 12 -6.46 6.03 -6.64
N LEU A 13 -7.76 5.92 -6.65
CA LEU A 13 -8.42 4.67 -7.03
C LEU A 13 -8.42 4.56 -8.55
N GLN A 14 -7.78 3.53 -9.06
CA GLN A 14 -7.71 3.28 -10.49
C GLN A 14 -8.92 2.45 -10.94
N PRO A 15 -9.28 2.53 -12.22
CA PRO A 15 -10.42 1.75 -12.72
C PRO A 15 -10.32 0.26 -12.47
N SER A 16 -9.11 -0.26 -12.36
CA SER A 16 -8.87 -1.67 -12.07
C SER A 16 -9.20 -2.06 -10.63
N GLY A 17 -9.48 -1.09 -9.76
CA GLY A 17 -9.69 -1.36 -8.35
C GLY A 17 -8.44 -1.29 -7.50
N VAL A 18 -7.31 -0.97 -8.11
CA VAL A 18 -6.04 -0.82 -7.42
C VAL A 18 -5.92 0.60 -6.88
N LEU A 19 -5.45 0.75 -5.64
CA LEU A 19 -5.15 2.07 -5.09
C LEU A 19 -3.70 2.42 -5.38
N LEU A 20 -3.49 3.51 -6.09
CA LEU A 20 -2.15 4.03 -6.34
C LEU A 20 -1.81 5.01 -5.23
N LEU A 21 -0.67 4.78 -4.57
CA LEU A 21 -0.19 5.65 -3.50
C LEU A 21 0.98 6.47 -3.99
N ARG A 22 1.00 7.75 -3.63
CA ARG A 22 2.06 8.65 -4.05
C ARG A 22 2.51 9.50 -2.88
N GLY A 23 3.81 9.61 -2.70
CA GLY A 23 4.39 10.48 -1.68
C GLY A 23 4.90 9.71 -0.48
N GLU A 24 4.67 10.25 0.70
CA GLU A 24 5.14 9.66 1.94
C GLU A 24 3.97 9.28 2.81
N LEU A 25 3.99 8.08 3.30
CA LEU A 25 2.92 7.53 4.13
C LEU A 25 3.39 7.50 5.57
N ASP A 26 2.92 8.43 6.36
CA ASP A 26 3.35 8.62 7.74
C ASP A 26 2.13 8.83 8.64
N LEU A 27 2.38 9.16 9.89
CA LEU A 27 1.30 9.33 10.86
C LEU A 27 0.30 10.42 10.42
N ALA A 28 0.79 11.45 9.74
CA ALA A 28 -0.08 12.55 9.31
C ALA A 28 -0.96 12.16 8.11
N THR A 29 -0.52 11.19 7.29
CA THR A 29 -1.22 10.86 6.05
C THR A 29 -1.89 9.49 6.06
N VAL A 30 -1.59 8.65 7.04
CA VAL A 30 -2.13 7.29 7.07
C VAL A 30 -3.66 7.26 7.11
N GLN A 31 -4.28 8.27 7.70
CA GLN A 31 -5.73 8.33 7.75
C GLN A 31 -6.34 8.51 6.37
N ASP A 32 -5.67 9.25 5.50
CA ASP A 32 -6.13 9.41 4.12
C ASP A 32 -6.17 8.06 3.42
N LEU A 33 -5.16 7.24 3.64
CA LEU A 33 -5.15 5.89 3.09
C LEU A 33 -6.28 5.05 3.68
N GLN A 34 -6.46 5.11 5.01
CA GLN A 34 -7.50 4.32 5.64
C GLN A 34 -8.88 4.70 5.13
N ASP A 35 -9.14 5.99 4.93
CA ASP A 35 -10.42 6.45 4.41
C ASP A 35 -10.67 5.90 3.01
N ALA A 36 -9.65 5.90 2.17
CA ALA A 36 -9.79 5.36 0.81
C ALA A 36 -10.04 3.85 0.85
N ILE A 37 -9.34 3.15 1.72
CA ILE A 37 -9.53 1.70 1.87
C ILE A 37 -10.94 1.40 2.32
N ASP A 38 -11.44 2.16 3.30
CA ASP A 38 -12.77 1.93 3.86
C ASP A 38 -13.86 2.02 2.79
N GLU A 39 -13.63 2.80 1.75
CA GLU A 39 -14.60 2.95 0.68
C GLU A 39 -14.63 1.77 -0.27
N ILE A 40 -13.56 1.01 -0.37
CA ILE A 40 -13.46 -0.03 -1.40
C ILE A 40 -13.27 -1.44 -0.84
N LEU A 41 -12.92 -1.57 0.42
CA LEU A 41 -12.60 -2.88 0.98
C LEU A 41 -13.83 -3.79 1.01
N VAL A 42 -13.67 -4.97 0.44
CA VAL A 42 -14.71 -6.00 0.45
C VAL A 42 -14.13 -7.22 1.14
N PRO A 43 -14.73 -7.68 2.25
CA PRO A 43 -14.22 -8.89 2.92
C PRO A 43 -14.17 -10.06 1.94
N GLY A 44 -13.07 -10.79 1.98
CA GLY A 44 -12.85 -11.91 1.09
C GLY A 44 -12.15 -11.57 -0.21
N GLU A 45 -12.04 -10.28 -0.53
CA GLU A 45 -11.34 -9.85 -1.73
C GLU A 45 -10.02 -9.19 -1.38
N PRO A 46 -8.99 -9.35 -2.21
CA PRO A 46 -7.70 -8.77 -1.91
C PRO A 46 -7.73 -7.25 -2.07
N LEU A 47 -7.09 -6.56 -1.14
CA LEU A 47 -6.81 -5.14 -1.27
C LEU A 47 -5.48 -5.02 -1.99
N ILE A 48 -5.45 -4.26 -3.08
CA ILE A 48 -4.26 -4.14 -3.91
C ILE A 48 -3.79 -2.70 -3.92
N LEU A 49 -2.55 -2.48 -3.52
CA LEU A 49 -1.94 -1.16 -3.47
C LEU A 49 -0.76 -1.10 -4.42
N ASP A 50 -0.71 -0.06 -5.23
CA ASP A 50 0.43 0.18 -6.13
C ASP A 50 1.35 1.19 -5.48
N LEU A 51 2.57 0.78 -5.20
CA LEU A 51 3.55 1.56 -4.45
C LEU A 51 4.62 2.18 -5.35
N ALA A 52 4.40 2.19 -6.66
CA ALA A 52 5.41 2.69 -7.59
C ALA A 52 5.83 4.12 -7.29
N GLN A 53 4.92 4.93 -6.78
CA GLN A 53 5.17 6.33 -6.50
C GLN A 53 5.26 6.65 -5.02
N LEU A 54 5.28 5.63 -4.19
CA LEU A 54 5.46 5.81 -2.75
C LEU A 54 6.95 5.84 -2.45
N THR A 55 7.41 6.88 -1.77
CA THR A 55 8.84 7.06 -1.50
C THR A 55 9.23 6.65 -0.09
N PHE A 56 8.26 6.59 0.83
CA PHE A 56 8.56 6.27 2.21
C PHE A 56 7.29 5.85 2.94
N LEU A 57 7.46 4.96 3.94
CA LEU A 57 6.37 4.66 4.88
C LEU A 57 6.96 4.39 6.24
N GLU A 58 6.17 4.67 7.28
CA GLU A 58 6.61 4.44 8.65
C GLU A 58 5.67 3.50 9.38
N THR A 59 5.92 3.29 10.65
CA THR A 59 5.24 2.28 11.47
C THR A 59 3.72 2.39 11.44
N SER A 60 3.19 3.61 11.44
CA SER A 60 1.74 3.79 11.37
C SER A 60 1.14 3.17 10.12
N ALA A 61 1.86 3.27 9.00
CA ALA A 61 1.43 2.68 7.74
C ALA A 61 1.45 1.16 7.83
N ILE A 62 2.46 0.61 8.48
CA ILE A 62 2.56 -0.83 8.63
C ILE A 62 1.39 -1.38 9.45
N HIS A 63 1.03 -0.69 10.54
CA HIS A 63 -0.13 -1.06 11.33
C HIS A 63 -1.41 -0.99 10.51
N CYS A 64 -1.51 0.01 9.64
CA CYS A 64 -2.66 0.15 8.75
C CYS A 64 -2.78 -1.06 7.83
N LEU A 65 -1.66 -1.50 7.24
CA LEU A 65 -1.67 -2.67 6.36
C LEU A 65 -2.08 -3.93 7.11
N ILE A 66 -1.53 -4.13 8.29
CA ILE A 66 -1.87 -5.30 9.10
C ILE A 66 -3.37 -5.32 9.42
N ARG A 67 -3.89 -4.19 9.85
CA ARG A 67 -5.29 -4.07 10.22
C ARG A 67 -6.20 -4.37 9.04
N ASN A 68 -5.87 -3.85 7.87
CA ASN A 68 -6.72 -4.02 6.71
C ASN A 68 -6.59 -5.41 6.09
N GLY A 69 -5.44 -6.05 6.19
CA GLY A 69 -5.32 -7.44 5.83
C GLY A 69 -6.23 -8.31 6.68
N ALA A 70 -6.28 -8.02 7.97
CA ALA A 70 -7.17 -8.77 8.87
C ALA A 70 -8.64 -8.53 8.51
N LYS A 71 -9.01 -7.30 8.18
CA LYS A 71 -10.40 -6.99 7.82
C LYS A 71 -10.82 -7.68 6.53
N SER A 72 -9.94 -7.72 5.54
CA SER A 72 -10.29 -8.34 4.27
C SER A 72 -10.24 -9.86 4.36
N GLY A 73 -9.52 -10.39 5.33
CA GLY A 73 -9.29 -11.81 5.46
C GLY A 73 -8.26 -12.35 4.48
N ARG A 74 -7.52 -11.47 3.82
CA ARG A 74 -6.49 -11.84 2.85
C ARG A 74 -5.32 -10.90 2.97
N PRO A 75 -4.09 -11.36 2.67
CA PRO A 75 -2.94 -10.46 2.68
C PRO A 75 -3.15 -9.31 1.70
N VAL A 76 -2.72 -8.12 2.10
CA VAL A 76 -2.73 -6.96 1.21
C VAL A 76 -1.71 -7.22 0.11
N VAL A 77 -2.10 -6.99 -1.14
CA VAL A 77 -1.20 -7.19 -2.28
C VAL A 77 -0.49 -5.87 -2.59
N LEU A 78 0.84 -5.89 -2.55
CA LEU A 78 1.65 -4.69 -2.78
C LEU A 78 2.38 -4.84 -4.10
N ARG A 79 2.17 -3.87 -5.00
CA ARG A 79 2.79 -3.85 -6.33
C ARG A 79 3.82 -2.77 -6.44
N ASN A 80 4.88 -3.06 -7.16
CA ASN A 80 5.86 -2.06 -7.60
C ASN A 80 6.56 -1.34 -6.45
N ALA A 81 6.73 -1.99 -5.31
CA ALA A 81 7.43 -1.38 -4.20
C ALA A 81 8.89 -1.12 -4.59
N SER A 82 9.38 0.08 -4.32
CA SER A 82 10.79 0.40 -4.53
C SER A 82 11.65 -0.43 -3.58
N ALA A 83 12.93 -0.51 -3.88
CA ALA A 83 13.86 -1.24 -3.01
C ALA A 83 13.83 -0.69 -1.58
N THR A 84 13.76 0.64 -1.45
CA THR A 84 13.71 1.27 -0.14
C THR A 84 12.44 0.89 0.62
N VAL A 85 11.29 1.01 -0.03
CA VAL A 85 10.01 0.69 0.59
C VAL A 85 9.95 -0.79 0.93
N ARG A 86 10.39 -1.64 0.01
CA ARG A 86 10.38 -3.08 0.24
C ARG A 86 11.27 -3.46 1.43
N ARG A 87 12.40 -2.82 1.57
CA ARG A 87 13.28 -3.09 2.69
C ARG A 87 12.64 -2.73 4.02
N ILE A 88 11.92 -1.61 4.06
CA ILE A 88 11.20 -1.20 5.27
C ILE A 88 10.16 -2.25 5.62
N LEU A 89 9.39 -2.69 4.63
CA LEU A 89 8.35 -3.68 4.85
C LEU A 89 8.92 -5.03 5.28
N ASP A 90 10.00 -5.46 4.64
CA ASP A 90 10.62 -6.75 4.97
C ASP A 90 11.12 -6.77 6.40
N ARG A 91 11.60 -5.63 6.91
CA ARG A 91 12.05 -5.57 8.29
C ARG A 91 10.90 -5.62 9.27
N ALA A 92 9.77 -5.06 8.88
CA ALA A 92 8.63 -4.94 9.78
C ALA A 92 7.85 -6.23 9.90
N ASP A 93 7.71 -6.96 8.80
CA ASP A 93 6.87 -8.15 8.80
C ASP A 93 7.71 -9.41 8.71
N ARG A 94 7.87 -10.06 9.83
CA ARG A 94 8.58 -11.32 9.84
C ARG A 94 7.65 -12.51 9.98
N GLN A 95 6.46 -12.28 10.50
CA GLN A 95 5.60 -13.40 10.87
C GLN A 95 4.13 -13.17 10.62
N SER A 96 3.70 -11.94 10.44
CA SER A 96 2.28 -11.66 10.37
C SER A 96 1.65 -12.06 9.05
N HIS A 97 2.43 -12.12 7.98
CA HIS A 97 1.93 -12.41 6.65
C HIS A 97 0.79 -11.48 6.25
N ALA A 98 0.85 -10.24 6.72
CA ALA A 98 -0.21 -9.27 6.47
C ALA A 98 -0.24 -8.81 5.02
N TRP A 99 0.87 -8.90 4.32
CA TRP A 99 0.95 -8.49 2.92
C TRP A 99 1.79 -9.47 2.12
N THR A 100 1.64 -9.36 0.80
CA THR A 100 2.46 -10.11 -0.14
C THR A 100 2.83 -9.18 -1.28
N PHE A 101 3.97 -9.42 -1.90
CA PHE A 101 4.40 -8.64 -3.03
C PHE A 101 3.95 -9.33 -4.30
N ASP A 102 3.34 -8.56 -5.20
CA ASP A 102 2.87 -9.07 -6.46
C ASP A 102 4.03 -9.06 -7.45
N GLN A 103 4.58 -10.21 -7.71
CA GLN A 103 5.70 -10.34 -8.62
C GLN A 103 5.29 -10.12 -10.07
N ASP A 104 4.05 -10.36 -10.38
CA ASP A 104 3.58 -10.19 -11.74
C ASP A 104 3.63 -8.73 -12.15
N GLY A 105 3.43 -7.86 -11.22
CA GLY A 105 3.48 -6.44 -11.52
C GLY A 105 4.86 -5.98 -11.91
N SER A 106 5.84 -6.74 -11.53
CA SER A 106 7.21 -6.37 -11.86
C SER A 106 7.69 -7.08 -13.08
N ASP A 107 7.02 -7.97 -13.46
CA ASP A 107 7.49 -8.70 -14.37
C ASP A 107 7.40 -8.60 -15.55
N PRO A 108 7.01 -8.09 -15.67
CA PRO A 108 6.82 -8.23 -16.73
C PRO A 108 7.79 -8.64 -17.42
N ALA A 109 8.02 -8.49 -17.13
CA ALA A 109 8.67 -8.77 -17.68
C ALA A 109 9.20 -9.75 -17.70
N PHE A 110 9.07 -9.75 -17.20
CA PHE A 110 9.50 -10.42 -17.20
C PHE A 110 9.47 -11.17 -17.82
N ALA A 111 9.04 -10.96 -17.68
CA ALA A 111 8.93 -11.51 -18.17
C ALA A 111 9.29 -11.94 -18.93
N ASP A 112 9.61 -11.83 -18.98
CA ASP A 112 10.01 -12.11 -19.64
C ASP A 112 10.29 -12.53 -19.99
#